data_98f7fd3d0d481c5862644a137f00f353
#
_entry.id   98f7fd3d0d481c5862644a137f00f353
#
_cell.length_a   1.000
_cell.length_b   1.000
_cell.length_c   1.000
_cell.angle_alpha   90.00
_cell.angle_beta   90.00
_cell.angle_gamma   90.00
#
_symmetry.space_group_name_H-M   'P 1'
#
loop_
_entity.id
_entity.type
_entity.pdbx_description
1 polymer ?
#
loop_
_entity_poly.entity_id
_entity_poly.type
_entity_poly.pdbx_seq_one_letter_code
_entity_poly.pdbx_strand_id
1 'polypeptide(L)'
;MNIHAKSSPFVLAFAASLVLAACGTSEVDYGEPPLAGATIGGDFELVDKNGETVRWADFDGKYRVVYFGFAYCPDICPTDMQRTAKGLSTFAEQSPDLAASIQPIFITIDPERDTPEVVGEFASAFSDDIIGLTGTPEQIADAAAKFRVFYQRGETSDSGGYLMDHSRIVYLFGPSGEPLATLPADEGPDAVALELSKWVRASG
;
A
#
# COMPACT_ATOMS: atom_id res chain seq x y z
N MET A 1 61.18 47.80 -55.66
CA MET A 1 60.53 46.48 -56.05
C MET A 1 59.83 45.96 -54.78
N ASN A 2 58.54 46.33 -54.61
CA ASN A 2 57.75 46.08 -53.37
C ASN A 2 56.99 44.80 -53.51
N ILE A 3 57.23 43.88 -52.57
CA ILE A 3 56.45 42.68 -52.47
C ILE A 3 55.59 42.77 -51.20
N HIS A 4 54.30 43.02 -51.39
CA HIS A 4 53.31 42.97 -50.30
C HIS A 4 52.92 41.54 -50.00
N ALA A 5 53.25 41.08 -48.79
CA ALA A 5 52.73 39.83 -48.23
C ALA A 5 51.35 40.07 -47.61
N LYS A 6 50.30 39.43 -48.14
CA LYS A 6 48.97 39.41 -47.54
C LYS A 6 48.91 38.33 -46.49
N SER A 7 48.77 38.71 -45.23
CA SER A 7 48.46 37.80 -44.12
C SER A 7 46.95 37.58 -44.02
N SER A 8 46.51 36.33 -44.18
CA SER A 8 45.12 35.88 -44.00
C SER A 8 44.92 35.44 -42.51
N PRO A 9 43.92 35.92 -41.82
CA PRO A 9 43.66 35.43 -40.46
C PRO A 9 42.84 34.13 -40.53
N PHE A 10 43.41 33.09 -39.98
CA PHE A 10 42.75 31.78 -39.77
C PHE A 10 41.82 31.95 -38.56
N VAL A 11 40.49 31.95 -38.81
CA VAL A 11 39.49 31.95 -37.73
C VAL A 11 39.31 30.48 -37.29
N LEU A 12 39.84 30.13 -36.13
CA LEU A 12 39.58 28.87 -35.45
C LEU A 12 38.16 28.94 -34.84
N ALA A 13 37.20 28.33 -35.46
CA ALA A 13 35.90 28.08 -34.85
C ALA A 13 35.99 26.94 -33.85
N PHE A 14 35.95 27.27 -32.55
CA PHE A 14 35.90 26.35 -31.42
C PHE A 14 34.44 25.87 -31.28
N ALA A 15 34.12 24.71 -31.84
CA ALA A 15 32.81 24.07 -31.62
C ALA A 15 32.77 23.47 -30.21
N ALA A 16 32.13 24.19 -29.28
CA ALA A 16 31.84 23.71 -27.95
C ALA A 16 30.70 22.68 -28.04
N SER A 17 31.04 21.38 -28.05
CA SER A 17 30.06 20.29 -27.91
C SER A 17 29.53 20.26 -26.48
N LEU A 18 28.30 20.72 -26.26
CA LEU A 18 27.56 20.49 -25.02
C LEU A 18 27.21 19.00 -24.95
N VAL A 19 27.94 18.26 -24.14
CA VAL A 19 27.53 16.91 -23.73
C VAL A 19 26.46 17.07 -22.65
N LEU A 20 25.20 16.94 -23.04
CA LEU A 20 24.11 16.72 -22.06
C LEU A 20 24.34 15.34 -21.45
N ALA A 21 24.90 15.31 -20.24
CA ALA A 21 24.87 14.14 -19.39
C ALA A 21 23.40 13.93 -18.98
N ALA A 22 22.71 13.04 -19.68
CA ALA A 22 21.44 12.50 -19.25
C ALA A 22 21.72 11.71 -17.97
N CYS A 23 21.44 12.29 -16.79
CA CYS A 23 21.31 11.54 -15.55
C CYS A 23 20.07 10.65 -15.69
N GLY A 24 20.22 9.51 -16.35
CA GLY A 24 19.28 8.42 -16.26
C GLY A 24 19.35 7.91 -14.83
N THR A 25 18.32 8.15 -14.02
CA THR A 25 18.11 7.39 -12.79
C THR A 25 17.99 5.93 -13.21
N SER A 26 19.00 5.14 -12.87
CA SER A 26 18.93 3.67 -13.07
C SER A 26 17.80 3.18 -12.17
N GLU A 27 16.67 2.86 -12.76
CA GLU A 27 15.57 2.21 -12.07
C GLU A 27 16.10 0.85 -11.58
N VAL A 28 16.03 0.63 -10.27
CA VAL A 28 16.47 -0.64 -9.70
C VAL A 28 15.45 -1.70 -10.10
N ASP A 29 15.89 -2.70 -10.84
CA ASP A 29 15.07 -3.84 -11.19
C ASP A 29 15.00 -4.80 -9.97
N TYR A 30 13.84 -4.85 -9.34
CA TYR A 30 13.55 -5.77 -8.23
C TYR A 30 13.04 -7.14 -8.70
N GLY A 31 12.94 -7.36 -10.01
CA GLY A 31 12.40 -8.58 -10.60
C GLY A 31 10.88 -8.68 -10.47
N GLU A 32 10.38 -9.90 -10.41
CA GLU A 32 8.95 -10.17 -10.29
C GLU A 32 8.48 -10.01 -8.84
N PRO A 33 7.27 -9.43 -8.61
CA PRO A 33 6.72 -9.30 -7.27
C PRO A 33 6.59 -10.66 -6.55
N PRO A 34 6.85 -10.74 -5.24
CA PRO A 34 6.86 -12.00 -4.48
C PRO A 34 5.54 -12.79 -4.53
N LEU A 35 4.41 -12.13 -4.72
CA LEU A 35 3.08 -12.74 -4.81
C LEU A 35 2.55 -12.81 -6.24
N ALA A 36 3.37 -12.55 -7.25
CA ALA A 36 2.94 -12.63 -8.64
C ALA A 36 2.39 -14.03 -8.98
N GLY A 37 1.21 -14.06 -9.59
CA GLY A 37 0.51 -15.30 -9.93
C GLY A 37 -0.16 -16.03 -8.75
N ALA A 38 -0.04 -15.51 -7.53
CA ALA A 38 -0.74 -16.10 -6.38
C ALA A 38 -2.26 -15.87 -6.48
N THR A 39 -3.04 -16.87 -6.08
CA THR A 39 -4.50 -16.76 -5.99
C THR A 39 -4.88 -16.21 -4.61
N ILE A 40 -4.67 -14.90 -4.43
CA ILE A 40 -4.97 -14.15 -3.21
C ILE A 40 -5.69 -12.87 -3.60
N GLY A 41 -6.71 -12.48 -2.82
CA GLY A 41 -7.56 -11.33 -3.13
C GLY A 41 -8.75 -11.72 -4.00
N GLY A 42 -9.56 -10.75 -4.32
CA GLY A 42 -10.76 -10.91 -5.14
C GLY A 42 -11.94 -10.08 -4.66
N ASP A 43 -13.02 -10.15 -5.41
CA ASP A 43 -14.20 -9.34 -5.18
C ASP A 43 -14.80 -9.56 -3.80
N PHE A 44 -15.12 -8.46 -3.15
CA PHE A 44 -15.94 -8.42 -1.95
C PHE A 44 -17.00 -7.32 -2.08
N GLU A 45 -18.02 -7.41 -1.27
CA GLU A 45 -19.01 -6.38 -1.04
C GLU A 45 -19.18 -6.25 0.48
N LEU A 46 -18.67 -5.15 1.04
CA LEU A 46 -18.66 -4.84 2.47
C LEU A 46 -19.28 -3.46 2.71
N VAL A 47 -19.33 -3.00 3.95
CA VAL A 47 -19.85 -1.67 4.27
C VAL A 47 -18.81 -0.84 5.02
N ASP A 48 -18.80 0.46 4.74
CA ASP A 48 -17.97 1.46 5.42
C ASP A 48 -18.65 1.99 6.71
N LYS A 49 -18.01 2.96 7.36
CA LYS A 49 -18.50 3.64 8.57
C LYS A 49 -19.85 4.32 8.43
N ASN A 50 -20.28 4.64 7.20
CA ASN A 50 -21.55 5.29 6.92
C ASN A 50 -22.64 4.26 6.58
N GLY A 51 -22.30 2.97 6.53
CA GLY A 51 -23.17 1.90 6.05
C GLY A 51 -23.29 1.87 4.53
N GLU A 52 -22.42 2.57 3.82
CA GLU A 52 -22.39 2.56 2.36
C GLU A 52 -21.66 1.32 1.85
N THR A 53 -22.19 0.73 0.79
CA THR A 53 -21.58 -0.46 0.18
C THR A 53 -20.28 -0.10 -0.52
N VAL A 54 -19.23 -0.82 -0.18
CA VAL A 54 -17.88 -0.73 -0.77
C VAL A 54 -17.52 -2.05 -1.41
N ARG A 55 -17.08 -2.00 -2.67
CA ARG A 55 -16.68 -3.15 -3.48
C ARG A 55 -15.20 -3.12 -3.78
N TRP A 56 -14.62 -4.27 -3.99
CA TRP A 56 -13.22 -4.38 -4.44
C TRP A 56 -12.96 -3.56 -5.71
N ALA A 57 -13.88 -3.60 -6.66
CA ALA A 57 -13.80 -2.87 -7.94
C ALA A 57 -13.83 -1.34 -7.78
N ASP A 58 -14.32 -0.80 -6.66
CA ASP A 58 -14.33 0.65 -6.43
C ASP A 58 -12.91 1.23 -6.30
N PHE A 59 -11.92 0.36 -6.14
CA PHE A 59 -10.51 0.72 -6.05
C PHE A 59 -9.72 0.41 -7.34
N ASP A 60 -10.37 0.14 -8.46
CA ASP A 60 -9.69 -0.10 -9.73
C ASP A 60 -8.85 1.11 -10.14
N GLY A 61 -7.62 0.84 -10.60
CA GLY A 61 -6.62 1.86 -10.88
C GLY A 61 -5.80 2.33 -9.67
N LYS A 62 -6.12 1.85 -8.45
CA LYS A 62 -5.35 2.16 -7.24
C LYS A 62 -4.60 0.93 -6.72
N TYR A 63 -3.43 1.16 -6.18
CA TYR A 63 -2.79 0.19 -5.29
C TYR A 63 -3.64 0.04 -4.03
N ARG A 64 -3.70 -1.17 -3.47
CA ARG A 64 -4.48 -1.45 -2.26
C ARG A 64 -3.57 -2.04 -1.20
N VAL A 65 -3.56 -1.42 -0.02
CA VAL A 65 -2.90 -1.98 1.18
C VAL A 65 -3.99 -2.53 2.08
N VAL A 66 -4.05 -3.85 2.24
CA VAL A 66 -5.15 -4.53 2.92
C VAL A 66 -4.67 -5.24 4.17
N TYR A 67 -5.31 -4.96 5.30
CA TYR A 67 -5.07 -5.63 6.56
C TYR A 67 -6.39 -6.12 7.17
N PHE A 68 -6.40 -7.38 7.61
CA PHE A 68 -7.51 -7.99 8.35
C PHE A 68 -7.18 -8.01 9.85
N GLY A 69 -8.10 -7.52 10.66
CA GLY A 69 -7.93 -7.44 12.11
C GLY A 69 -9.25 -7.21 12.83
N PHE A 70 -9.22 -6.76 14.08
CA PHE A 70 -10.43 -6.40 14.82
C PHE A 70 -10.17 -5.23 15.77
N ALA A 71 -11.17 -4.38 15.98
CA ALA A 71 -11.03 -3.13 16.73
C ALA A 71 -10.75 -3.36 18.25
N TYR A 72 -11.26 -4.46 18.79
CA TYR A 72 -11.07 -4.81 20.20
C TYR A 72 -9.77 -5.60 20.47
N CYS A 73 -8.84 -5.64 19.52
CA CYS A 73 -7.52 -6.22 19.72
C CYS A 73 -6.69 -5.35 20.68
N PRO A 74 -6.18 -5.90 21.79
CA PRO A 74 -5.53 -5.07 22.80
C PRO A 74 -4.07 -4.70 22.46
N ASP A 75 -3.45 -5.31 21.45
CA ASP A 75 -2.00 -5.19 21.26
C ASP A 75 -1.59 -5.20 19.76
N ILE A 76 -1.79 -6.30 19.06
CA ILE A 76 -1.15 -6.55 17.77
C ILE A 76 -1.76 -5.72 16.65
N CYS A 77 -3.11 -5.69 16.51
CA CYS A 77 -3.76 -4.95 15.44
C CYS A 77 -3.45 -3.44 15.47
N PRO A 78 -3.56 -2.74 16.63
CA PRO A 78 -3.19 -1.33 16.66
C PRO A 78 -1.69 -1.09 16.38
N THR A 79 -0.82 -2.01 16.80
CA THR A 79 0.61 -1.92 16.52
C THR A 79 0.91 -2.05 15.01
N ASP A 80 0.33 -3.05 14.34
CA ASP A 80 0.53 -3.27 12.91
C ASP A 80 -0.10 -2.13 12.09
N MET A 81 -1.30 -1.65 12.48
CA MET A 81 -1.95 -0.51 11.84
C MET A 81 -1.13 0.78 11.97
N GLN A 82 -0.61 1.07 13.15
CA GLN A 82 0.22 2.25 13.38
C GLN A 82 1.51 2.21 12.55
N ARG A 83 2.19 1.06 12.50
CA ARG A 83 3.42 0.89 11.72
C ARG A 83 3.14 0.99 10.23
N THR A 84 2.04 0.41 9.77
CA THR A 84 1.60 0.50 8.36
C THR A 84 1.28 1.94 7.99
N ALA A 85 0.47 2.64 8.79
CA ALA A 85 0.12 4.05 8.56
C ALA A 85 1.36 4.96 8.56
N LYS A 86 2.30 4.74 9.49
CA LYS A 86 3.56 5.49 9.52
C LYS A 86 4.45 5.19 8.32
N GLY A 87 4.52 3.94 7.88
CA GLY A 87 5.25 3.54 6.67
C GLY A 87 4.66 4.18 5.40
N LEU A 88 3.33 4.21 5.27
CA LEU A 88 2.63 4.92 4.20
C LEU A 88 2.94 6.43 4.23
N SER A 89 2.93 7.05 5.42
CA SER A 89 3.31 8.47 5.59
C SER A 89 4.77 8.72 5.18
N THR A 90 5.71 7.86 5.58
CA THR A 90 7.13 7.96 5.18
C THR A 90 7.29 7.81 3.67
N PHE A 91 6.55 6.90 3.05
CA PHE A 91 6.53 6.73 1.60
C PHE A 91 5.95 7.97 0.89
N ALA A 92 4.88 8.57 1.44
CA ALA A 92 4.25 9.78 0.90
C ALA A 92 5.18 11.00 0.95
N GLU A 93 6.01 11.13 1.99
CA GLU A 93 7.05 12.18 2.06
C GLU A 93 8.09 12.05 0.94
N GLN A 94 8.38 10.82 0.51
CA GLN A 94 9.38 10.53 -0.53
C GLN A 94 8.79 10.55 -1.94
N SER A 95 7.53 10.14 -2.09
CA SER A 95 6.86 9.93 -3.38
C SER A 95 5.38 10.30 -3.31
N PRO A 96 5.03 11.59 -3.15
CA PRO A 96 3.65 12.02 -2.90
C PRO A 96 2.67 11.64 -4.01
N ASP A 97 3.09 11.72 -5.27
CA ASP A 97 2.23 11.38 -6.41
C ASP A 97 1.90 9.87 -6.45
N LEU A 98 2.88 9.02 -6.10
CA LEU A 98 2.67 7.58 -6.01
C LEU A 98 1.80 7.23 -4.79
N ALA A 99 2.04 7.87 -3.67
CA ALA A 99 1.25 7.64 -2.45
C ALA A 99 -0.24 7.98 -2.64
N ALA A 100 -0.56 9.02 -3.43
CA ALA A 100 -1.93 9.38 -3.76
C ALA A 100 -2.68 8.27 -4.55
N SER A 101 -1.95 7.35 -5.18
CA SER A 101 -2.52 6.20 -5.87
C SER A 101 -2.78 4.99 -4.96
N ILE A 102 -2.44 5.06 -3.66
CA ILE A 102 -2.62 3.95 -2.72
C ILE A 102 -3.90 4.15 -1.92
N GLN A 103 -4.69 3.10 -1.80
CA GLN A 103 -5.84 3.03 -0.90
C GLN A 103 -5.56 2.03 0.23
N PRO A 104 -5.36 2.49 1.46
CA PRO A 104 -5.28 1.62 2.62
C PRO A 104 -6.69 1.19 3.06
N ILE A 105 -6.82 -0.11 3.40
CA ILE A 105 -8.09 -0.75 3.74
C ILE A 105 -7.90 -1.63 4.97
N PHE A 106 -8.69 -1.39 5.99
CA PHE A 106 -8.84 -2.28 7.14
C PHE A 106 -10.15 -3.05 7.01
N ILE A 107 -10.10 -4.37 7.13
CA ILE A 107 -11.29 -5.25 7.09
C ILE A 107 -11.39 -5.97 8.43
N THR A 108 -12.53 -5.84 9.10
CA THR A 108 -12.72 -6.57 10.34
C THR A 108 -12.86 -8.08 10.12
N ILE A 109 -12.43 -8.85 11.11
CA ILE A 109 -12.70 -10.29 11.22
C ILE A 109 -13.69 -10.60 12.34
N ASP A 110 -14.23 -9.58 13.00
CA ASP A 110 -15.15 -9.69 14.13
C ASP A 110 -16.39 -8.79 13.95
N PRO A 111 -17.19 -9.05 12.93
CA PRO A 111 -18.33 -8.19 12.60
C PRO A 111 -19.43 -8.19 13.67
N GLU A 112 -19.39 -9.10 14.64
CA GLU A 112 -20.32 -9.12 15.78
C GLU A 112 -20.10 -7.91 16.71
N ARG A 113 -18.85 -7.48 16.90
CA ARG A 113 -18.49 -6.33 17.76
C ARG A 113 -18.11 -5.08 16.95
N ASP A 114 -17.52 -5.28 15.79
CA ASP A 114 -17.00 -4.21 14.94
C ASP A 114 -18.10 -3.73 13.98
N THR A 115 -19.02 -2.91 14.53
CA THR A 115 -20.05 -2.23 13.73
C THR A 115 -19.41 -1.27 12.72
N PRO A 116 -20.15 -0.77 11.70
CA PRO A 116 -19.65 0.24 10.77
C PRO A 116 -18.99 1.44 11.46
N GLU A 117 -19.59 1.95 12.52
CA GLU A 117 -19.07 3.06 13.31
C GLU A 117 -17.75 2.70 14.01
N VAL A 118 -17.71 1.55 14.70
CA VAL A 118 -16.53 1.08 15.45
C VAL A 118 -15.34 0.85 14.53
N VAL A 119 -15.54 0.20 13.40
CA VAL A 119 -14.44 -0.08 12.44
C VAL A 119 -13.94 1.22 11.79
N GLY A 120 -14.83 2.16 11.56
CA GLY A 120 -14.47 3.49 11.03
C GLY A 120 -13.64 4.31 12.03
N GLU A 121 -14.07 4.35 13.29
CA GLU A 121 -13.31 5.00 14.38
C GLU A 121 -11.94 4.36 14.56
N PHE A 122 -11.88 3.03 14.60
CA PHE A 122 -10.61 2.31 14.71
C PHE A 122 -9.66 2.65 13.56
N ALA A 123 -10.10 2.60 12.31
CA ALA A 123 -9.27 2.88 11.15
C ALA A 123 -8.77 4.34 11.15
N SER A 124 -9.66 5.31 11.41
CA SER A 124 -9.34 6.75 11.41
C SER A 124 -8.41 7.17 12.55
N ALA A 125 -8.31 6.37 13.62
CA ALA A 125 -7.34 6.61 14.69
C ALA A 125 -5.86 6.53 14.21
N PHE A 126 -5.60 5.90 13.06
CA PHE A 126 -4.25 5.77 12.50
C PHE A 126 -4.02 6.70 11.30
N SER A 127 -5.03 6.89 10.45
CA SER A 127 -5.05 7.86 9.36
C SER A 127 -6.48 8.02 8.81
N ASP A 128 -6.85 9.24 8.45
CA ASP A 128 -8.13 9.54 7.78
C ASP A 128 -8.23 8.89 6.39
N ASP A 129 -7.11 8.51 5.78
CA ASP A 129 -7.05 7.85 4.47
C ASP A 129 -7.41 6.36 4.54
N ILE A 130 -7.40 5.75 5.72
CA ILE A 130 -7.68 4.32 5.89
C ILE A 130 -9.20 4.10 5.92
N ILE A 131 -9.69 3.30 4.96
CA ILE A 131 -11.09 2.90 4.97
C ILE A 131 -11.26 1.67 5.85
N GLY A 132 -12.10 1.78 6.89
CA GLY A 132 -12.52 0.66 7.73
C GLY A 132 -13.77 0.01 7.16
N LEU A 133 -13.74 -1.31 6.99
CA LEU A 133 -14.83 -2.10 6.40
C LEU A 133 -15.30 -3.20 7.34
N THR A 134 -16.61 -3.42 7.37
CA THR A 134 -17.30 -4.53 8.05
C THR A 134 -18.39 -5.09 7.15
N GLY A 135 -19.13 -6.08 7.62
CA GLY A 135 -20.23 -6.70 6.88
C GLY A 135 -20.94 -7.76 7.70
N THR A 136 -21.73 -8.61 7.06
CA THR A 136 -22.25 -9.79 7.74
C THR A 136 -21.14 -10.80 7.99
N PRO A 137 -21.32 -11.73 8.96
CA PRO A 137 -20.34 -12.81 9.18
C PRO A 137 -20.01 -13.60 7.91
N GLU A 138 -21.00 -13.82 7.05
CA GLU A 138 -20.81 -14.54 5.79
C GLU A 138 -19.99 -13.75 4.78
N GLN A 139 -20.20 -12.42 4.68
CA GLN A 139 -19.41 -11.53 3.82
C GLN A 139 -17.95 -11.46 4.27
N ILE A 140 -17.73 -11.37 5.59
CA ILE A 140 -16.38 -11.37 6.16
C ILE A 140 -15.69 -12.72 5.94
N ALA A 141 -16.40 -13.83 6.13
CA ALA A 141 -15.85 -15.15 5.89
C ALA A 141 -15.47 -15.37 4.40
N ASP A 142 -16.30 -14.90 3.48
CA ASP A 142 -16.01 -14.97 2.05
C ASP A 142 -14.78 -14.11 1.68
N ALA A 143 -14.72 -12.88 2.17
CA ALA A 143 -13.56 -12.02 1.95
C ALA A 143 -12.28 -12.64 2.55
N ALA A 144 -12.30 -13.07 3.81
CA ALA A 144 -11.14 -13.68 4.45
C ALA A 144 -10.65 -14.94 3.70
N ALA A 145 -11.57 -15.78 3.19
CA ALA A 145 -11.22 -16.96 2.39
C ALA A 145 -10.51 -16.57 1.08
N LYS A 146 -10.98 -15.54 0.36
CA LYS A 146 -10.37 -15.03 -0.87
C LYS A 146 -8.98 -14.46 -0.62
N PHE A 147 -8.79 -13.76 0.50
CA PHE A 147 -7.51 -13.19 0.89
C PHE A 147 -6.61 -14.18 1.65
N ARG A 148 -7.02 -15.44 1.80
CA ARG A 148 -6.26 -16.48 2.51
C ARG A 148 -5.94 -16.09 3.96
N VAL A 149 -6.83 -15.36 4.60
CA VAL A 149 -6.72 -14.95 5.99
C VAL A 149 -7.38 -16.02 6.86
N PHE A 150 -6.58 -16.61 7.74
CA PHE A 150 -7.11 -17.44 8.83
C PHE A 150 -7.60 -16.52 9.95
N TYR A 151 -8.75 -16.83 10.52
CA TYR A 151 -9.21 -16.24 11.76
C TYR A 151 -10.09 -17.22 12.54
N GLN A 152 -10.07 -17.10 13.86
CA GLN A 152 -10.85 -17.91 14.75
C GLN A 152 -11.17 -17.14 16.05
N ARG A 153 -12.38 -17.28 16.54
CA ARG A 153 -12.75 -16.80 17.86
C ARG A 153 -12.09 -17.65 18.93
N GLY A 154 -11.36 -17.01 19.84
CA GLY A 154 -10.78 -17.65 21.02
C GLY A 154 -11.82 -17.97 22.11
N GLU A 155 -11.35 -18.51 23.22
CA GLU A 155 -12.20 -18.81 24.36
C GLU A 155 -12.82 -17.54 24.95
N THR A 156 -14.06 -17.64 25.39
CA THR A 156 -14.74 -16.58 26.09
C THR A 156 -14.33 -16.61 27.57
N SER A 157 -13.82 -15.48 28.08
CA SER A 157 -13.47 -15.32 29.49
C SER A 157 -14.69 -15.33 30.41
N ASP A 158 -14.49 -15.52 31.70
CA ASP A 158 -15.57 -15.48 32.72
C ASP A 158 -16.33 -14.13 32.73
N SER A 159 -15.68 -13.05 32.28
CA SER A 159 -16.28 -11.72 32.12
C SER A 159 -17.04 -11.53 30.81
N GLY A 160 -17.08 -12.54 29.93
CA GLY A 160 -17.77 -12.49 28.63
C GLY A 160 -16.96 -11.92 27.49
N GLY A 161 -15.70 -11.49 27.73
CA GLY A 161 -14.80 -11.02 26.68
C GLY A 161 -14.11 -12.17 25.92
N TYR A 162 -13.77 -11.95 24.65
CA TYR A 162 -13.00 -12.90 23.85
C TYR A 162 -11.99 -12.16 22.97
N LEU A 163 -10.96 -12.86 22.54
CA LEU A 163 -10.00 -12.42 21.54
C LEU A 163 -10.22 -13.22 20.24
N MET A 164 -9.69 -12.68 19.14
CA MET A 164 -9.66 -13.38 17.86
C MET A 164 -8.22 -13.75 17.54
N ASP A 165 -8.00 -15.00 17.17
CA ASP A 165 -6.75 -15.41 16.52
C ASP A 165 -6.85 -15.15 15.02
N HIS A 166 -5.84 -14.55 14.41
CA HIS A 166 -5.86 -14.28 12.97
C HIS A 166 -4.47 -14.17 12.36
N SER A 167 -4.40 -14.31 11.04
CA SER A 167 -3.20 -14.03 10.25
C SER A 167 -2.86 -12.54 10.32
N ARG A 168 -1.59 -12.22 10.60
CA ARG A 168 -1.08 -10.85 10.72
C ARG A 168 -0.37 -10.43 9.42
N ILE A 169 -1.09 -10.45 8.32
CA ILE A 169 -0.51 -10.16 7.01
C ILE A 169 -1.06 -8.83 6.50
N VAL A 170 -0.17 -7.89 6.19
CA VAL A 170 -0.52 -6.68 5.44
C VAL A 170 -0.19 -6.94 3.98
N TYR A 171 -1.20 -7.00 3.13
CA TYR A 171 -1.05 -7.25 1.71
C TYR A 171 -0.90 -5.95 0.93
N LEU A 172 -0.08 -5.99 -0.14
CA LEU A 172 -0.04 -4.98 -1.19
C LEU A 172 -0.56 -5.59 -2.49
N PHE A 173 -1.55 -4.93 -3.08
CA PHE A 173 -2.11 -5.26 -4.39
C PHE A 173 -1.85 -4.13 -5.38
N GLY A 174 -1.69 -4.48 -6.65
CA GLY A 174 -1.55 -3.54 -7.75
C GLY A 174 -2.88 -2.94 -8.23
N PRO A 175 -2.80 -2.01 -9.21
CA PRO A 175 -3.96 -1.27 -9.70
C PRO A 175 -5.06 -2.12 -10.34
N SER A 176 -4.73 -3.30 -10.88
CA SER A 176 -5.71 -4.26 -11.41
C SER A 176 -6.21 -5.25 -10.35
N GLY A 177 -5.79 -5.10 -9.09
CA GLY A 177 -6.15 -6.01 -7.99
C GLY A 177 -5.28 -7.25 -7.89
N GLU A 178 -4.20 -7.33 -8.66
CA GLU A 178 -3.21 -8.40 -8.60
C GLU A 178 -2.38 -8.34 -7.32
N PRO A 179 -2.10 -9.48 -6.65
CA PRO A 179 -1.26 -9.50 -5.47
C PRO A 179 0.20 -9.24 -5.84
N LEU A 180 0.85 -8.32 -5.13
CA LEU A 180 2.25 -7.95 -5.37
C LEU A 180 3.18 -8.46 -4.27
N ALA A 181 2.92 -8.08 -3.02
CA ALA A 181 3.81 -8.37 -1.90
C ALA A 181 3.04 -8.38 -0.56
N THR A 182 3.75 -8.73 0.50
CA THR A 182 3.36 -8.43 1.87
C THR A 182 4.21 -7.29 2.41
N LEU A 183 3.61 -6.41 3.18
CA LEU A 183 4.33 -5.31 3.85
C LEU A 183 4.78 -5.77 5.24
N PRO A 184 6.07 -5.67 5.58
CA PRO A 184 6.64 -6.19 6.83
C PRO A 184 6.38 -5.24 8.01
N ALA A 185 5.11 -5.10 8.42
CA ALA A 185 4.73 -4.23 9.53
C ALA A 185 5.36 -4.66 10.88
N ASP A 186 5.67 -5.94 11.05
CA ASP A 186 6.38 -6.47 12.21
C ASP A 186 7.84 -5.98 12.31
N GLU A 187 8.47 -5.65 11.17
CA GLU A 187 9.81 -5.07 11.10
C GLU A 187 9.82 -3.54 11.30
N GLY A 188 8.65 -2.90 11.25
CA GLY A 188 8.48 -1.48 11.52
C GLY A 188 8.18 -0.62 10.28
N PRO A 189 7.94 0.70 10.49
CA PRO A 189 7.45 1.59 9.44
C PRO A 189 8.44 1.81 8.29
N ASP A 190 9.74 1.81 8.57
CA ASP A 190 10.76 2.01 7.53
C ASP A 190 10.82 0.81 6.57
N ALA A 191 10.61 -0.41 7.09
CA ALA A 191 10.53 -1.61 6.27
C ALA A 191 9.28 -1.59 5.38
N VAL A 192 8.14 -1.13 5.90
CA VAL A 192 6.91 -0.92 5.13
C VAL A 192 7.14 0.09 4.00
N ALA A 193 7.74 1.25 4.29
CA ALA A 193 8.02 2.28 3.29
C ALA A 193 8.99 1.77 2.20
N LEU A 194 10.02 1.03 2.60
CA LEU A 194 10.97 0.42 1.68
C LEU A 194 10.27 -0.60 0.76
N GLU A 195 9.40 -1.45 1.29
CA GLU A 195 8.68 -2.45 0.47
C GLU A 195 7.71 -1.76 -0.51
N LEU A 196 6.99 -0.72 -0.07
CA LEU A 196 6.16 0.11 -0.96
C LEU A 196 7.00 0.69 -2.11
N SER A 197 8.20 1.21 -1.82
CA SER A 197 9.07 1.81 -2.83
C SER A 197 9.57 0.82 -3.90
N LYS A 198 9.52 -0.47 -3.66
CA LYS A 198 9.87 -1.51 -4.63
C LYS A 198 8.76 -1.76 -5.64
N TRP A 199 7.50 -1.70 -5.20
CA TRP A 199 6.38 -2.22 -5.98
C TRP A 199 5.37 -1.17 -6.44
N VAL A 200 5.29 0.00 -5.78
CA VAL A 200 4.43 1.10 -6.22
C VAL A 200 5.17 1.92 -7.26
N ARG A 201 4.65 1.94 -8.49
CA ARG A 201 5.24 2.59 -9.66
C ARG A 201 4.27 3.56 -10.30
N ALA A 202 4.78 4.53 -11.06
CA ALA A 202 3.95 5.35 -11.92
C ALA A 202 3.27 4.46 -12.97
N SER A 203 1.97 4.67 -13.18
CA SER A 203 1.26 4.06 -14.31
C SER A 203 1.85 4.62 -15.61
N GLY A 204 2.36 3.75 -16.47
CA GLY A 204 2.92 4.12 -17.77
C GLY A 204 1.84 4.55 -18.78
#